data_7c3a98997d8585531ba57723516ba03b
#
_entry.id   7c3a98997d8585531ba57723516ba03b
#
_cell.length_a   1.000
_cell.length_b   1.000
_cell.length_c   1.000
_cell.angle_alpha   90.00
_cell.angle_beta   90.00
_cell.angle_gamma   90.00
#
_symmetry.space_group_name_H-M   'P 1'
#
loop_
_entity.id
_entity.type
_entity.pdbx_description
1 polymer ?
#
loop_
_entity_poly.entity_id
_entity_poly.type
_entity_poly.pdbx_seq_one_letter_code
_entity_poly.pdbx_strand_id
1 'polypeptide(L)'
;SSDVCSSDLHVEHVETENALAASGVPYALLRNGWYTENYLASAPPALEHGVFLGAAGEGKIASATRADYAAAAAKVISEEGHAGKVYELAGDNAWTLSELAAELSKQSGKPVTYQNLSEADFAATLKGVGLPAGLAEMLADSDTGASKGGLFDDSRTLSKLIGRPTTSLAESVKAIL
;
A
#
# COMPACT_ATOMS: atom_id res chain seq x y z
N SER A 1 12.96 -1.10 7.09
CA SER A 1 12.77 -0.10 8.13
C SER A 1 11.35 0.46 8.05
N SER A 2 10.54 0.03 8.99
CA SER A 2 9.08 0.11 9.01
C SER A 2 8.52 1.41 9.66
N ASP A 3 9.10 2.58 9.40
CA ASP A 3 8.74 3.81 10.10
C ASP A 3 7.66 4.65 9.40
N VAL A 4 6.75 4.05 8.64
CA VAL A 4 5.85 4.80 7.75
C VAL A 4 4.37 4.48 7.90
N CYS A 5 3.95 3.82 8.93
CA CYS A 5 2.55 3.86 9.32
C CYS A 5 2.39 4.85 10.47
N SER A 6 1.23 5.51 10.57
CA SER A 6 0.93 6.45 11.65
C SER A 6 1.46 5.90 12.97
N SER A 7 2.03 6.75 13.80
CA SER A 7 2.72 6.36 15.04
C SER A 7 1.92 5.37 15.90
N ASP A 8 0.61 5.49 15.91
CA ASP A 8 -0.28 4.66 16.73
C ASP A 8 -0.44 3.24 16.16
N LEU A 9 -0.61 3.09 14.83
CA LEU A 9 -0.74 1.77 14.19
C LEU A 9 0.56 0.96 14.30
N HIS A 10 1.71 1.64 14.25
CA HIS A 10 3.00 1.01 14.45
C HIS A 10 3.17 0.46 15.87
N VAL A 11 2.74 1.21 16.88
CA VAL A 11 2.80 0.78 18.30
C VAL A 11 2.00 -0.49 18.52
N GLU A 12 0.75 -0.56 18.04
CA GLU A 12 -0.12 -1.72 18.19
C GLU A 12 0.47 -2.98 17.52
N HIS A 13 1.10 -2.82 16.34
CA HIS A 13 1.77 -3.94 15.67
C HIS A 13 2.98 -4.43 16.46
N VAL A 14 3.81 -3.54 16.99
CA VAL A 14 4.96 -3.90 17.82
C VAL A 14 4.53 -4.61 19.10
N GLU A 15 3.47 -4.14 19.75
CA GLU A 15 2.91 -4.80 20.94
C GLU A 15 2.41 -6.21 20.62
N THR A 16 1.72 -6.37 19.48
CA THR A 16 1.25 -7.68 19.01
C THR A 16 2.41 -8.64 18.74
N GLU A 17 3.46 -8.19 18.05
CA GLU A 17 4.63 -8.99 17.78
C GLU A 17 5.35 -9.41 19.07
N ASN A 18 5.48 -8.48 20.03
CA ASN A 18 6.08 -8.76 21.35
C ASN A 18 5.23 -9.80 22.13
N ALA A 19 3.92 -9.68 22.10
CA ALA A 19 3.01 -10.64 22.75
C ALA A 19 3.13 -12.03 22.12
N LEU A 20 3.21 -12.13 20.80
CA LEU A 20 3.44 -13.38 20.09
C LEU A 20 4.79 -14.00 20.45
N ALA A 21 5.86 -13.21 20.49
CA ALA A 21 7.18 -13.66 20.87
C ALA A 21 7.22 -14.21 22.30
N ALA A 22 6.49 -13.60 23.22
CA ALA A 22 6.40 -14.02 24.63
C ALA A 22 5.47 -15.22 24.86
N SER A 23 4.56 -15.53 23.92
CA SER A 23 3.53 -16.56 24.10
C SER A 23 4.05 -17.99 24.05
N GLY A 24 5.20 -18.25 23.44
CA GLY A 24 5.72 -19.58 23.16
C GLY A 24 4.97 -20.37 22.09
N VAL A 25 3.95 -19.78 21.47
CA VAL A 25 3.21 -20.38 20.35
C VAL A 25 4.05 -20.27 19.08
N PRO A 26 4.17 -21.31 18.23
CA PRO A 26 4.81 -21.17 16.92
C PRO A 26 4.04 -20.17 16.04
N TYR A 27 4.75 -19.17 15.49
CA TYR A 27 4.14 -18.14 14.65
C TYR A 27 5.05 -17.79 13.45
N ALA A 28 4.48 -17.16 12.45
CA ALA A 28 5.20 -16.44 11.41
C ALA A 28 4.61 -15.03 11.28
N LEU A 29 5.44 -14.04 11.03
CA LEU A 29 5.01 -12.66 10.84
C LEU A 29 5.00 -12.33 9.35
N LEU A 30 3.85 -11.88 8.84
CA LEU A 30 3.68 -11.35 7.50
C LEU A 30 3.45 -9.84 7.62
N ARG A 31 4.51 -9.06 7.49
CA ARG A 31 4.43 -7.60 7.50
C ARG A 31 4.06 -7.14 6.11
N ASN A 32 2.75 -7.03 5.88
CA ASN A 32 2.23 -6.58 4.59
C ASN A 32 2.53 -5.08 4.41
N GLY A 33 3.09 -4.73 3.28
CA GLY A 33 3.19 -3.35 2.85
C GLY A 33 1.84 -2.76 2.43
N TRP A 34 1.87 -1.66 1.66
CA TRP A 34 0.65 -0.95 1.29
C TRP A 34 -0.19 -1.72 0.27
N TYR A 35 -1.52 -1.58 0.36
CA TYR A 35 -2.46 -2.23 -0.56
C TYR A 35 -2.72 -1.35 -1.78
N THR A 36 -2.59 -1.91 -2.99
CA THR A 36 -2.88 -1.22 -4.25
C THR A 36 -4.34 -0.71 -4.29
N GLU A 37 -5.27 -1.48 -3.73
CA GLU A 37 -6.69 -1.13 -3.66
C GLU A 37 -6.98 0.15 -2.87
N ASN A 38 -6.11 0.54 -1.93
CA ASN A 38 -6.28 1.79 -1.17
C ASN A 38 -6.17 3.01 -2.10
N TYR A 39 -5.21 3.01 -3.03
CA TYR A 39 -5.09 4.07 -4.04
C TYR A 39 -6.17 3.97 -5.11
N LEU A 40 -6.51 2.74 -5.54
CA LEU A 40 -7.54 2.53 -6.57
C LEU A 40 -8.94 2.93 -6.10
N ALA A 41 -9.21 3.01 -4.80
CA ALA A 41 -10.46 3.56 -4.27
C ALA A 41 -10.69 5.02 -4.68
N SER A 42 -9.62 5.76 -4.97
CA SER A 42 -9.68 7.16 -5.47
C SER A 42 -9.77 7.26 -7.00
N ALA A 43 -9.75 6.14 -7.72
CA ALA A 43 -9.82 6.15 -9.19
C ALA A 43 -11.17 6.67 -9.75
N PRO A 44 -12.34 6.30 -9.21
CA PRO A 44 -13.61 6.81 -9.73
C PRO A 44 -13.70 8.35 -9.71
N PRO A 45 -13.49 9.06 -8.59
CA PRO A 45 -13.49 10.52 -8.60
C PRO A 45 -12.36 11.11 -9.46
N ALA A 46 -11.20 10.47 -9.54
CA ALA A 46 -10.12 10.93 -10.42
C ALA A 46 -10.51 10.88 -11.90
N LEU A 47 -11.23 9.84 -12.33
CA LEU A 47 -11.75 9.71 -13.68
C LEU A 47 -12.93 10.65 -14.00
N GLU A 48 -13.66 11.09 -12.98
CA GLU A 48 -14.75 12.06 -13.12
C GLU A 48 -14.21 13.49 -13.24
N HIS A 49 -13.21 13.83 -12.40
CA HIS A 49 -12.71 15.20 -12.29
C HIS A 49 -11.42 15.45 -13.09
N GLY A 50 -10.79 14.41 -13.65
CA GLY A 50 -9.55 14.53 -14.42
C GLY A 50 -8.31 14.74 -13.56
N VAL A 51 -8.39 14.58 -12.23
CA VAL A 51 -7.29 14.79 -11.30
C VAL A 51 -7.24 13.71 -10.23
N PHE A 52 -6.04 13.17 -10.01
CA PHE A 52 -5.73 12.27 -8.89
C PHE A 52 -4.97 13.08 -7.83
N LEU A 53 -5.54 13.19 -6.63
CA LEU A 53 -4.96 13.95 -5.52
C LEU A 53 -4.16 13.04 -4.60
N GLY A 54 -3.07 13.55 -4.03
CA GLY A 54 -2.26 12.87 -3.03
C GLY A 54 -1.15 13.75 -2.51
N ALA A 55 -0.35 13.25 -1.58
CA ALA A 55 0.75 13.96 -0.95
C ALA A 55 2.10 13.22 -1.04
N ALA A 56 2.19 12.20 -1.92
CA ALA A 56 3.38 11.35 -2.04
C ALA A 56 4.49 11.94 -2.94
N GLY A 57 4.28 13.08 -3.58
CA GLY A 57 5.29 13.68 -4.47
C GLY A 57 5.73 12.69 -5.55
N GLU A 58 7.05 12.51 -5.67
CA GLU A 58 7.70 11.54 -6.57
C GLU A 58 8.06 10.22 -5.84
N GLY A 59 7.51 10.00 -4.65
CA GLY A 59 7.75 8.80 -3.86
C GLY A 59 7.33 7.53 -4.58
N LYS A 60 8.15 6.50 -4.49
CA LYS A 60 7.87 5.20 -5.09
C LYS A 60 7.15 4.29 -4.10
N ILE A 61 6.08 3.70 -4.55
CA ILE A 61 5.17 2.88 -3.76
C ILE A 61 5.23 1.45 -4.29
N ALA A 62 5.79 0.55 -3.50
CA ALA A 62 5.86 -0.89 -3.79
C ALA A 62 4.64 -1.63 -3.22
N SER A 63 3.43 -1.19 -3.59
CA SER A 63 2.20 -1.82 -3.14
C SER A 63 1.93 -3.15 -3.84
N ALA A 64 1.18 -4.02 -3.18
CA ALA A 64 0.66 -5.24 -3.77
C ALA A 64 -0.85 -5.35 -3.53
N THR A 65 -1.52 -6.22 -4.28
CA THR A 65 -2.95 -6.45 -4.11
C THR A 65 -3.23 -7.28 -2.85
N ARG A 66 -4.42 -7.12 -2.27
CA ARG A 66 -4.89 -7.97 -1.17
C ARG A 66 -4.85 -9.45 -1.54
N ALA A 67 -5.09 -9.78 -2.81
CA ALA A 67 -5.03 -11.16 -3.32
C ALA A 67 -3.60 -11.72 -3.28
N ASP A 68 -2.59 -10.91 -3.58
CA ASP A 68 -1.18 -11.34 -3.50
C ASP A 68 -0.77 -11.59 -2.05
N TYR A 69 -1.13 -10.70 -1.11
CA TYR A 69 -0.88 -10.92 0.32
C TYR A 69 -1.64 -12.14 0.87
N ALA A 70 -2.88 -12.35 0.43
CA ALA A 70 -3.65 -13.53 0.81
C ALA A 70 -3.01 -14.82 0.31
N ALA A 71 -2.43 -14.81 -0.90
CA ALA A 71 -1.69 -15.95 -1.44
C ALA A 71 -0.44 -16.27 -0.60
N ALA A 72 0.28 -15.23 -0.11
CA ALA A 72 1.41 -15.42 0.80
C ALA A 72 0.95 -16.03 2.14
N ALA A 73 -0.14 -15.53 2.72
CA ALA A 73 -0.69 -16.07 3.95
C ALA A 73 -1.12 -17.53 3.78
N ALA A 74 -1.81 -17.86 2.69
CA ALA A 74 -2.22 -19.23 2.38
C ALA A 74 -1.01 -20.18 2.29
N LYS A 75 0.06 -19.72 1.62
CA LYS A 75 1.28 -20.52 1.49
C LYS A 75 1.96 -20.78 2.83
N VAL A 76 2.11 -19.74 3.66
CA VAL A 76 2.73 -19.84 4.98
C VAL A 76 1.95 -20.77 5.92
N ILE A 77 0.63 -20.80 5.81
CA ILE A 77 -0.23 -21.68 6.63
C ILE A 77 -0.21 -23.12 6.14
N SER A 78 -0.09 -23.35 4.82
CA SER A 78 -0.21 -24.67 4.22
C SER A 78 1.12 -25.42 4.07
N GLU A 79 2.26 -24.76 4.16
CA GLU A 79 3.58 -25.34 3.98
C GLU A 79 4.36 -25.32 5.31
N GLU A 80 5.28 -26.27 5.47
CA GLU A 80 6.16 -26.34 6.64
C GLU A 80 7.36 -25.39 6.51
N GLY A 81 8.02 -25.11 7.63
CA GLY A 81 9.30 -24.38 7.65
C GLY A 81 9.15 -22.86 7.72
N HIS A 82 7.97 -22.35 8.04
CA HIS A 82 7.69 -20.92 8.21
C HIS A 82 7.69 -20.44 9.66
N ALA A 83 7.62 -21.35 10.64
CA ALA A 83 7.64 -20.99 12.05
C ALA A 83 8.90 -20.19 12.44
N GLY A 84 8.71 -19.10 13.16
CA GLY A 84 9.75 -18.17 13.60
C GLY A 84 10.27 -17.22 12.50
N LYS A 85 9.69 -17.23 11.30
CA LYS A 85 10.11 -16.34 10.22
C LYS A 85 9.31 -15.04 10.23
N VAL A 86 9.99 -13.96 9.82
CA VAL A 86 9.41 -12.64 9.55
C VAL A 86 9.59 -12.36 8.06
N TYR A 87 8.51 -11.97 7.40
CA TYR A 87 8.48 -11.62 5.99
C TYR A 87 8.05 -10.18 5.82
N GLU A 88 8.94 -9.34 5.30
CA GLU A 88 8.58 -8.02 4.78
C GLU A 88 8.05 -8.21 3.36
N LEU A 89 6.79 -7.86 3.13
CA LEU A 89 6.09 -8.15 1.89
C LEU A 89 5.69 -6.88 1.15
N ALA A 90 6.08 -6.80 -0.12
CA ALA A 90 5.75 -5.68 -1.00
C ALA A 90 5.63 -6.12 -2.46
N GLY A 91 5.07 -5.27 -3.31
CA GLY A 91 4.96 -5.52 -4.74
C GLY A 91 6.30 -5.47 -5.47
N ASP A 92 6.43 -6.22 -6.56
CA ASP A 92 7.67 -6.32 -7.33
C ASP A 92 8.07 -5.02 -8.05
N ASN A 93 7.09 -4.20 -8.41
CA ASN A 93 7.29 -2.99 -9.19
C ASN A 93 6.75 -1.78 -8.41
N ALA A 94 7.66 -0.95 -7.93
CA ALA A 94 7.29 0.31 -7.32
C ALA A 94 6.90 1.34 -8.38
N TRP A 95 5.88 2.14 -8.10
CA TRP A 95 5.32 3.15 -9.00
C TRP A 95 5.03 4.45 -8.23
N THR A 96 4.92 5.56 -8.95
CA THR A 96 4.56 6.87 -8.40
C THR A 96 3.08 7.18 -8.63
N LEU A 97 2.51 8.14 -7.90
CA LEU A 97 1.13 8.56 -8.14
C LEU A 97 0.96 9.21 -9.54
N SER A 98 2.02 9.79 -10.10
CA SER A 98 2.05 10.27 -11.50
C SER A 98 1.91 9.09 -12.48
N GLU A 99 2.58 7.97 -12.23
CA GLU A 99 2.48 6.77 -13.05
C GLU A 99 1.10 6.10 -12.94
N LEU A 100 0.48 6.11 -11.74
CA LEU A 100 -0.90 5.67 -11.55
C LEU A 100 -1.88 6.53 -12.36
N ALA A 101 -1.78 7.85 -12.27
CA ALA A 101 -2.64 8.77 -13.04
C ALA A 101 -2.48 8.57 -14.56
N ALA A 102 -1.24 8.36 -15.03
CA ALA A 102 -0.95 8.06 -16.43
C ALA A 102 -1.57 6.72 -16.88
N GLU A 103 -1.50 5.69 -16.05
CA GLU A 103 -2.09 4.38 -16.37
C GLU A 103 -3.62 4.42 -16.37
N LEU A 104 -4.24 5.17 -15.44
CA LEU A 104 -5.68 5.46 -15.45
C LEU A 104 -6.08 6.18 -16.74
N SER A 105 -5.34 7.21 -17.15
CA SER A 105 -5.59 7.94 -18.40
C SER A 105 -5.51 7.04 -19.62
N LYS A 106 -4.46 6.24 -19.70
CA LYS A 106 -4.20 5.32 -20.83
C LYS A 106 -5.29 4.29 -21.00
N GLN A 107 -5.75 3.65 -19.92
CA GLN A 107 -6.70 2.57 -20.00
C GLN A 107 -8.17 3.05 -20.11
N SER A 108 -8.51 4.17 -19.45
CA SER A 108 -9.86 4.72 -19.49
C SER A 108 -10.14 5.58 -20.74
N GLY A 109 -9.09 6.08 -21.41
CA GLY A 109 -9.20 7.08 -22.47
C GLY A 109 -9.59 8.47 -21.99
N LYS A 110 -9.65 8.71 -20.68
CA LYS A 110 -9.95 10.01 -20.07
C LYS A 110 -8.66 10.64 -19.52
N PRO A 111 -8.42 11.95 -19.70
CA PRO A 111 -7.24 12.59 -19.14
C PRO A 111 -7.34 12.63 -17.61
N VAL A 112 -6.33 12.10 -16.93
CA VAL A 112 -6.13 12.18 -15.48
C VAL A 112 -4.71 12.63 -15.21
N THR A 113 -4.55 13.67 -14.40
CA THR A 113 -3.23 14.17 -13.98
C THR A 113 -3.07 14.04 -12.47
N TYR A 114 -1.87 13.75 -12.02
CA TYR A 114 -1.57 13.79 -10.59
C TYR A 114 -1.36 15.22 -10.12
N GLN A 115 -2.00 15.59 -9.03
CA GLN A 115 -1.76 16.86 -8.33
C GLN A 115 -1.25 16.56 -6.93
N ASN A 116 0.00 16.93 -6.69
CA ASN A 116 0.59 16.81 -5.36
C ASN A 116 0.12 17.95 -4.47
N LEU A 117 -0.34 17.60 -3.28
CA LEU A 117 -0.76 18.52 -2.23
C LEU A 117 0.23 18.47 -1.05
N SER A 118 0.16 19.46 -0.17
CA SER A 118 0.74 19.32 1.15
C SER A 118 -0.05 18.29 1.97
N GLU A 119 0.58 17.68 2.97
CA GLU A 119 -0.09 16.75 3.88
C GLU A 119 -1.36 17.36 4.49
N ALA A 120 -1.26 18.60 4.97
CA ALA A 120 -2.39 19.30 5.57
C ALA A 120 -3.54 19.54 4.58
N ASP A 121 -3.23 19.95 3.34
CA ASP A 121 -4.24 20.17 2.30
C ASP A 121 -4.88 18.86 1.84
N PHE A 122 -4.09 17.80 1.76
CA PHE A 122 -4.63 16.48 1.39
C PHE A 122 -5.54 15.94 2.50
N ALA A 123 -5.14 16.02 3.77
CA ALA A 123 -6.00 15.66 4.89
C ALA A 123 -7.30 16.49 4.93
N ALA A 124 -7.21 17.80 4.67
CA ALA A 124 -8.38 18.68 4.61
C ALA A 124 -9.31 18.29 3.45
N THR A 125 -8.76 17.96 2.29
CA THR A 125 -9.52 17.50 1.12
C THR A 125 -10.26 16.19 1.42
N LEU A 126 -9.59 15.21 2.01
CA LEU A 126 -10.21 13.93 2.39
C LEU A 126 -11.34 14.11 3.43
N LYS A 127 -11.15 15.00 4.41
CA LYS A 127 -12.23 15.37 5.35
C LYS A 127 -13.41 16.03 4.61
N GLY A 128 -13.11 16.91 3.66
CA GLY A 128 -14.11 17.62 2.86
C GLY A 128 -15.00 16.69 2.02
N VAL A 129 -14.50 15.54 1.59
CA VAL A 129 -15.28 14.50 0.89
C VAL A 129 -15.91 13.48 1.83
N GLY A 130 -15.86 13.71 3.15
CA GLY A 130 -16.61 12.96 4.15
C GLY A 130 -15.84 11.83 4.85
N LEU A 131 -14.52 11.74 4.68
CA LEU A 131 -13.75 10.76 5.44
C LEU A 131 -13.65 11.17 6.92
N PRO A 132 -13.70 10.20 7.86
CA PRO A 132 -13.42 10.47 9.28
C PRO A 132 -12.04 11.12 9.47
N ALA A 133 -11.95 12.08 10.38
CA ALA A 133 -10.74 12.90 10.56
C ALA A 133 -9.46 12.05 10.77
N GLY A 134 -9.50 11.06 11.64
CA GLY A 134 -8.34 10.19 11.91
C GLY A 134 -7.92 9.38 10.68
N LEU A 135 -8.87 8.89 9.86
CA LEU A 135 -8.56 8.19 8.62
C LEU A 135 -7.93 9.12 7.59
N ALA A 136 -8.47 10.33 7.44
CA ALA A 136 -7.94 11.33 6.52
C ALA A 136 -6.51 11.75 6.88
N GLU A 137 -6.22 11.95 8.16
CA GLU A 137 -4.89 12.28 8.67
C GLU A 137 -3.92 11.12 8.47
N MET A 138 -4.32 9.90 8.78
CA MET A 138 -3.51 8.70 8.57
C MET A 138 -3.15 8.48 7.09
N LEU A 139 -4.08 8.69 6.16
CA LEU A 139 -3.82 8.56 4.74
C LEU A 139 -2.85 9.65 4.23
N ALA A 140 -2.99 10.89 4.73
CA ALA A 140 -2.10 11.99 4.35
C ALA A 140 -0.69 11.80 4.91
N ASP A 141 -0.55 11.32 6.14
CA ASP A 141 0.74 10.96 6.75
C ASP A 141 1.41 9.80 5.98
N SER A 142 0.63 8.79 5.59
CA SER A 142 1.14 7.66 4.81
C SER A 142 1.69 8.10 3.44
N ASP A 143 1.01 9.02 2.76
CA ASP A 143 1.50 9.59 1.50
C ASP A 143 2.77 10.42 1.73
N THR A 144 2.81 11.23 2.79
CA THR A 144 4.02 11.98 3.19
C THR A 144 5.18 11.02 3.50
N GLY A 145 4.90 9.92 4.16
CA GLY A 145 5.85 8.83 4.36
C GLY A 145 6.34 8.23 3.05
N ALA A 146 5.44 7.97 2.11
CA ALA A 146 5.80 7.48 0.78
C ALA A 146 6.74 8.45 0.04
N SER A 147 6.50 9.77 0.17
CA SER A 147 7.38 10.80 -0.41
C SER A 147 8.82 10.73 0.08
N LYS A 148 9.02 10.18 1.27
CA LYS A 148 10.33 9.97 1.91
C LYS A 148 10.91 8.57 1.69
N GLY A 149 10.26 7.75 0.86
CA GLY A 149 10.70 6.40 0.50
C GLY A 149 10.21 5.29 1.43
N GLY A 150 9.33 5.59 2.37
CA GLY A 150 8.88 4.61 3.36
C GLY A 150 7.99 3.50 2.82
N LEU A 151 7.43 3.64 1.62
CA LEU A 151 6.68 2.59 0.95
C LEU A 151 7.47 1.92 -0.19
N PHE A 152 8.79 2.13 -0.23
CA PHE A 152 9.65 1.50 -1.23
C PHE A 152 10.29 0.23 -0.67
N ASP A 153 10.16 -0.85 -1.42
CA ASP A 153 10.86 -2.12 -1.18
C ASP A 153 11.16 -2.79 -2.54
N ASP A 154 12.35 -3.29 -2.72
CA ASP A 154 12.80 -4.01 -3.93
C ASP A 154 13.25 -5.45 -3.64
N SER A 155 12.95 -5.97 -2.46
CA SER A 155 13.37 -7.30 -1.99
C SER A 155 12.77 -8.44 -2.80
N ARG A 156 11.56 -8.23 -3.38
CA ARG A 156 10.75 -9.24 -4.05
C ARG A 156 10.45 -10.46 -3.17
N THR A 157 10.35 -10.23 -1.87
CA THR A 157 10.05 -11.30 -0.91
C THR A 157 8.68 -11.91 -1.18
N LEU A 158 7.67 -11.08 -1.49
CA LEU A 158 6.31 -11.52 -1.77
C LEU A 158 6.26 -12.46 -2.99
N SER A 159 6.79 -12.05 -4.14
CA SER A 159 6.77 -12.87 -5.35
C SER A 159 7.57 -14.17 -5.21
N LYS A 160 8.70 -14.12 -4.52
CA LYS A 160 9.47 -15.33 -4.19
C LYS A 160 8.65 -16.30 -3.32
N LEU A 161 7.93 -15.76 -2.33
CA LEU A 161 7.12 -16.57 -1.43
C LEU A 161 5.93 -17.20 -2.15
N ILE A 162 5.19 -16.44 -2.98
CA ILE A 162 4.02 -16.96 -3.69
C ILE A 162 4.36 -17.73 -4.98
N GLY A 163 5.63 -17.70 -5.42
CA GLY A 163 6.12 -18.43 -6.60
C GLY A 163 5.67 -17.85 -7.95
N ARG A 164 5.24 -16.60 -7.97
CA ARG A 164 4.87 -15.85 -9.20
C ARG A 164 5.11 -14.36 -9.01
N PRO A 165 5.20 -13.57 -10.10
CA PRO A 165 5.19 -12.11 -9.98
C PRO A 165 3.94 -11.61 -9.26
N THR A 166 4.07 -10.48 -8.55
CA THR A 166 2.91 -9.78 -7.98
C THR A 166 2.10 -9.11 -9.08
N THR A 167 0.81 -8.91 -8.81
CA THR A 167 -0.10 -8.23 -9.74
C THR A 167 0.42 -6.82 -10.04
N SER A 168 0.58 -6.50 -11.32
CA SER A 168 1.10 -5.20 -11.75
C SER A 168 0.06 -4.08 -11.57
N LEU A 169 0.55 -2.83 -11.55
CA LEU A 169 -0.34 -1.65 -11.55
C LEU A 169 -1.30 -1.67 -12.74
N ALA A 170 -0.81 -2.04 -13.93
CA ALA A 170 -1.64 -2.09 -15.14
C ALA A 170 -2.77 -3.12 -15.05
N GLU A 171 -2.48 -4.30 -14.50
CA GLU A 171 -3.52 -5.33 -14.25
C GLU A 171 -4.53 -4.87 -13.20
N SER A 172 -4.06 -4.21 -12.14
CA SER A 172 -4.91 -3.69 -11.07
C SER A 172 -5.83 -2.57 -11.57
N VAL A 173 -5.33 -1.65 -12.40
CA VAL A 173 -6.14 -0.60 -13.03
C VAL A 173 -7.17 -1.22 -13.98
N LYS A 174 -6.78 -2.21 -14.79
CA LYS A 174 -7.69 -2.90 -15.70
C LYS A 174 -8.85 -3.58 -14.96
N ALA A 175 -8.62 -4.07 -13.77
CA ALA A 175 -9.63 -4.80 -13.01
C ALA A 175 -10.76 -3.91 -12.46
N ILE A 176 -10.54 -2.58 -12.38
CA ILE A 176 -11.52 -1.61 -11.85
C ILE A 176 -12.22 -0.77 -12.94
N LEU A 177 -11.77 -0.85 -14.19
CA LEU A 177 -12.37 -0.16 -15.35
C LEU A 177 -13.36 -1.04 -16.09
#